data_936df3f4c60841c58ee153d98c4513a4
#
_entry.id   936df3f4c60841c58ee153d98c4513a4
#
_cell.length_a   1.000
_cell.length_b   1.000
_cell.length_c   1.000
_cell.angle_alpha   90.00
_cell.angle_beta   90.00
_cell.angle_gamma   90.00
#
_symmetry.space_group_name_H-M   'P 1'
#
loop_
_entity.id
_entity.type
_entity.pdbx_description
1 polymer ?
#
loop_
_entity_poly.entity_id
_entity_poly.type
_entity_poly.pdbx_seq_one_letter_code
_entity_poly.pdbx_strand_id
1 'polypeptide(L)'
;MVATVTDEQFAARALVRDWARNASTGPGGTAAIRDVEQGNPDAWRPVFARLAELGIFGVAVPEEAGGAGGSVEDLCAMVEEAAKALIPGPVATTALATLVLSDAELLAALAAGERFAGLALQGDITFDGAASTASGTLPFVLGAADGGVLLLPADGRWLVVDTASDGVHIEPLAATDFSRPLARVVLDSAPATVLAQTPERVEELAATVLAAEAAGITRWSLQTAVDYAKVREQFGKPIGSFQAIKHLCAEMLCRAEQAEVAAADAARAAAEDDPAQFSLAAALAAATAITAVKANVKDCIQVLGGIGCTWEHDAHLYLRRAHAIGRFLGGAERWLRRITALTQAGVRRRLGIDLTEVEDQRPQIAEAVARIAALPPSSGRPRWPRPGCRPRTGRRRTDAAPRRPSNC
;
A
#
# COMPACT_ATOMS: atom_id res chain seq x y z
N MET A 1 -9.56 -19.17 3.26
CA MET A 1 -8.13 -19.39 3.03
C MET A 1 -7.46 -18.05 3.22
N VAL A 2 -6.52 -17.94 4.13
CA VAL A 2 -5.58 -16.81 4.14
C VAL A 2 -4.96 -16.81 2.76
N ALA A 3 -4.85 -15.65 2.09
CA ALA A 3 -4.13 -15.55 0.84
C ALA A 3 -2.76 -16.21 1.06
N THR A 4 -2.54 -17.36 0.46
CA THR A 4 -1.27 -18.07 0.58
C THR A 4 -0.24 -17.25 -0.15
N VAL A 5 0.65 -16.62 0.62
CA VAL A 5 1.86 -16.02 0.06
C VAL A 5 2.62 -17.13 -0.63
N THR A 6 2.93 -16.98 -1.91
CA THR A 6 3.71 -17.97 -2.65
C THR A 6 5.16 -17.97 -2.18
N ASP A 7 5.90 -19.04 -2.46
CA ASP A 7 7.34 -19.10 -2.12
C ASP A 7 8.13 -18.00 -2.86
N GLU A 8 7.70 -17.64 -4.08
CA GLU A 8 8.28 -16.54 -4.86
C GLU A 8 8.03 -15.17 -4.17
N GLN A 9 6.81 -14.91 -3.73
CA GLN A 9 6.49 -13.68 -2.99
C GLN A 9 7.27 -13.60 -1.67
N PHE A 10 7.41 -14.73 -0.99
CA PHE A 10 8.21 -14.80 0.23
C PHE A 10 9.68 -14.48 -0.05
N ALA A 11 10.26 -15.04 -1.12
CA ALA A 11 11.63 -14.77 -1.55
C ALA A 11 11.83 -13.30 -1.97
N ALA A 12 10.90 -12.74 -2.75
CA ALA A 12 10.92 -11.34 -3.18
C ALA A 12 10.88 -10.37 -1.99
N ARG A 13 9.99 -10.62 -1.02
CA ARG A 13 9.95 -9.86 0.26
C ARG A 13 11.26 -9.98 1.04
N ALA A 14 11.81 -11.20 1.16
CA ALA A 14 13.04 -11.45 1.88
C ALA A 14 14.23 -10.70 1.28
N LEU A 15 14.33 -10.67 -0.05
CA LEU A 15 15.39 -9.98 -0.78
C LEU A 15 15.45 -8.48 -0.42
N VAL A 16 14.33 -7.78 -0.54
CA VAL A 16 14.26 -6.35 -0.20
C VAL A 16 14.49 -6.11 1.29
N ARG A 17 13.86 -6.92 2.14
CA ARG A 17 13.98 -6.81 3.61
C ARG A 17 15.41 -6.99 4.09
N ASP A 18 16.11 -8.00 3.59
CA ASP A 18 17.47 -8.31 4.03
C ASP A 18 18.46 -7.27 3.51
N TRP A 19 18.27 -6.79 2.27
CA TRP A 19 19.02 -5.66 1.75
C TRP A 19 18.78 -4.39 2.56
N ALA A 20 17.52 -4.06 2.87
CA ALA A 20 17.16 -2.85 3.61
C ALA A 20 17.74 -2.84 5.04
N ARG A 21 17.80 -4.01 5.70
CA ARG A 21 18.46 -4.14 7.02
C ARG A 21 19.94 -3.81 6.95
N ASN A 22 20.62 -4.21 5.88
CA ASN A 22 22.04 -3.90 5.68
C ASN A 22 22.26 -2.44 5.26
N ALA A 23 21.32 -1.85 4.52
CA ALA A 23 21.39 -0.46 4.07
C ALA A 23 21.09 0.56 5.18
N SER A 24 20.35 0.16 6.23
CA SER A 24 20.02 1.06 7.34
C SER A 24 21.22 1.38 8.25
N THR A 25 22.31 0.62 8.15
CA THR A 25 23.58 0.88 8.88
C THR A 25 24.63 1.62 8.04
N GLY A 26 24.33 1.94 6.77
CA GLY A 26 25.16 2.67 5.83
C GLY A 26 24.46 3.90 5.25
N PRO A 27 25.02 4.59 4.23
CA PRO A 27 24.44 5.77 3.61
C PRO A 27 23.21 5.41 2.76
N GLY A 28 22.16 4.83 3.36
CA GLY A 28 20.93 4.40 2.72
C GLY A 28 19.71 4.61 3.61
N GLY A 29 18.51 4.48 3.07
CA GLY A 29 17.27 4.61 3.82
C GLY A 29 17.02 6.00 4.38
N THR A 30 16.76 6.10 5.68
CA THR A 30 16.42 7.38 6.34
C THR A 30 17.58 8.38 6.37
N ALA A 31 18.82 7.95 6.30
CA ALA A 31 19.99 8.85 6.19
C ALA A 31 19.92 9.70 4.91
N ALA A 32 19.68 9.08 3.77
CA ALA A 32 19.53 9.81 2.51
C ALA A 32 18.32 10.78 2.52
N ILE A 33 17.25 10.43 3.25
CA ILE A 33 16.11 11.35 3.43
C ILE A 33 16.55 12.58 4.24
N ARG A 34 17.34 12.40 5.29
CA ARG A 34 17.88 13.50 6.09
C ARG A 34 18.84 14.37 5.29
N ASP A 35 19.62 13.77 4.39
CA ASP A 35 20.49 14.52 3.47
C ASP A 35 19.66 15.37 2.49
N VAL A 36 18.51 14.89 2.01
CA VAL A 36 17.56 15.71 1.21
C VAL A 36 17.05 16.89 2.04
N GLU A 37 16.68 16.68 3.30
CA GLU A 37 16.26 17.76 4.21
C GLU A 37 17.35 18.81 4.41
N GLN A 38 18.63 18.39 4.41
CA GLN A 38 19.79 19.26 4.58
C GLN A 38 20.22 19.98 3.29
N GLY A 39 19.50 19.80 2.20
CA GLY A 39 19.70 20.52 0.95
C GLY A 39 20.38 19.75 -0.18
N ASN A 40 20.49 18.42 -0.08
CA ASN A 40 20.89 17.56 -1.18
C ASN A 40 19.67 16.86 -1.82
N PRO A 41 19.00 17.48 -2.81
CA PRO A 41 17.76 16.97 -3.39
C PRO A 41 17.92 15.63 -4.12
N ASP A 42 19.11 15.26 -4.50
CA ASP A 42 19.42 14.03 -5.26
C ASP A 42 19.97 12.89 -4.39
N ALA A 43 20.03 13.05 -3.07
CA ALA A 43 20.55 12.02 -2.15
C ALA A 43 19.80 10.67 -2.24
N TRP A 44 18.58 10.66 -2.75
CA TRP A 44 17.80 9.44 -2.99
C TRP A 44 18.33 8.60 -4.17
N ARG A 45 18.98 9.19 -5.19
CA ARG A 45 19.37 8.51 -6.43
C ARG A 45 20.28 7.29 -6.22
N PRO A 46 21.34 7.34 -5.39
CA PRO A 46 22.19 6.17 -5.16
C PRO A 46 21.43 5.02 -4.44
N VAL A 47 20.48 5.35 -3.56
CA VAL A 47 19.67 4.35 -2.86
C VAL A 47 18.68 3.71 -3.81
N PHE A 48 18.04 4.52 -4.66
CA PHE A 48 17.12 4.06 -5.71
C PHE A 48 17.80 3.13 -6.70
N ALA A 49 19.00 3.48 -7.20
CA ALA A 49 19.76 2.63 -8.11
C ALA A 49 20.09 1.26 -7.49
N ARG A 50 20.51 1.23 -6.23
CA ARG A 50 20.76 -0.04 -5.51
C ARG A 50 19.49 -0.85 -5.27
N LEU A 51 18.35 -0.22 -5.09
CA LEU A 51 17.06 -0.91 -5.01
C LEU A 51 16.71 -1.53 -6.38
N ALA A 52 16.98 -0.82 -7.48
CA ALA A 52 16.76 -1.34 -8.83
C ALA A 52 17.61 -2.58 -9.13
N GLU A 53 18.86 -2.61 -8.66
CA GLU A 53 19.76 -3.78 -8.78
C GLU A 53 19.18 -5.06 -8.14
N LEU A 54 18.22 -4.94 -7.20
CA LEU A 54 17.49 -6.09 -6.66
C LEU A 54 16.37 -6.59 -7.58
N GLY A 55 16.15 -5.94 -8.73
CA GLY A 55 15.14 -6.33 -9.70
C GLY A 55 13.71 -5.89 -9.39
N ILE A 56 13.49 -5.01 -8.40
CA ILE A 56 12.12 -4.59 -8.00
C ILE A 56 11.32 -4.04 -9.18
N PHE A 57 11.94 -3.22 -10.03
CA PHE A 57 11.25 -2.60 -11.17
C PHE A 57 11.13 -3.53 -12.38
N GLY A 58 11.92 -4.62 -12.42
CA GLY A 58 11.86 -5.64 -13.47
C GLY A 58 10.97 -6.83 -13.13
N VAL A 59 10.53 -6.99 -11.87
CA VAL A 59 9.86 -8.22 -11.42
C VAL A 59 8.57 -8.51 -12.17
N ALA A 60 7.75 -7.50 -12.46
CA ALA A 60 6.49 -7.66 -13.20
C ALA A 60 6.58 -7.22 -14.68
N VAL A 61 7.79 -6.93 -15.17
CA VAL A 61 8.03 -6.66 -16.58
C VAL A 61 8.13 -7.99 -17.33
N PRO A 62 7.50 -8.14 -18.52
CA PRO A 62 7.58 -9.35 -19.33
C PRO A 62 9.04 -9.73 -19.67
N GLU A 63 9.31 -11.03 -19.78
CA GLU A 63 10.67 -11.54 -20.10
C GLU A 63 11.18 -11.03 -21.47
N GLU A 64 10.30 -10.91 -22.45
CA GLU A 64 10.62 -10.36 -23.77
C GLU A 64 11.02 -8.87 -23.73
N ALA A 65 10.64 -8.15 -22.69
CA ALA A 65 11.08 -6.76 -22.42
C ALA A 65 12.23 -6.67 -21.40
N GLY A 66 12.88 -7.79 -21.09
CA GLY A 66 14.02 -7.85 -20.19
C GLY A 66 13.68 -7.93 -18.70
N GLY A 67 12.44 -8.23 -18.35
CA GLY A 67 11.99 -8.42 -16.98
C GLY A 67 12.02 -9.87 -16.50
N ALA A 68 11.43 -10.12 -15.33
CA ALA A 68 11.33 -11.46 -14.74
C ALA A 68 9.99 -12.17 -15.03
N GLY A 69 9.03 -11.53 -15.70
CA GLY A 69 7.73 -12.11 -16.03
C GLY A 69 6.85 -12.45 -14.80
N GLY A 70 7.15 -11.89 -13.65
CA GLY A 70 6.37 -12.07 -12.42
C GLY A 70 5.06 -11.27 -12.40
N SER A 71 4.39 -11.28 -11.27
CA SER A 71 3.05 -10.73 -11.11
C SER A 71 3.03 -9.33 -10.49
N VAL A 72 1.87 -8.67 -10.57
CA VAL A 72 1.58 -7.44 -9.81
C VAL A 72 1.67 -7.68 -8.30
N GLU A 73 1.33 -8.90 -7.84
CA GLU A 73 1.44 -9.30 -6.44
C GLU A 73 2.90 -9.30 -5.97
N ASP A 74 3.82 -9.83 -6.80
CA ASP A 74 5.26 -9.86 -6.51
C ASP A 74 5.83 -8.45 -6.41
N LEU A 75 5.47 -7.58 -7.36
CA LEU A 75 5.87 -6.18 -7.36
C LEU A 75 5.36 -5.45 -6.10
N CYS A 76 4.07 -5.60 -5.78
CA CYS A 76 3.48 -4.99 -4.59
C CYS A 76 4.11 -5.50 -3.30
N ALA A 77 4.49 -6.79 -3.24
CA ALA A 77 5.20 -7.37 -2.11
C ALA A 77 6.58 -6.72 -1.89
N MET A 78 7.32 -6.46 -2.96
CA MET A 78 8.61 -5.76 -2.88
C MET A 78 8.45 -4.27 -2.54
N VAL A 79 7.43 -3.60 -3.08
CA VAL A 79 7.10 -2.20 -2.76
C VAL A 79 6.73 -2.05 -1.27
N GLU A 80 5.97 -2.98 -0.73
CA GLU A 80 5.61 -3.01 0.70
C GLU A 80 6.85 -3.08 1.60
N GLU A 81 7.82 -3.98 1.30
CA GLU A 81 9.05 -4.07 2.08
C GLU A 81 9.96 -2.85 1.90
N ALA A 82 10.04 -2.27 0.69
CA ALA A 82 10.76 -1.03 0.46
C ALA A 82 10.15 0.14 1.25
N ALA A 83 8.83 0.21 1.33
CA ALA A 83 8.12 1.23 2.10
C ALA A 83 8.27 1.03 3.62
N LYS A 84 8.31 -0.21 4.08
CA LYS A 84 8.59 -0.55 5.48
C LYS A 84 9.96 -0.07 5.93
N ALA A 85 10.93 -0.06 5.02
CA ALA A 85 12.26 0.53 5.23
C ALA A 85 12.33 2.02 4.87
N LEU A 86 11.24 2.62 4.45
CA LEU A 86 11.11 4.01 3.99
C LEU A 86 12.14 4.38 2.90
N ILE A 87 12.39 3.47 1.96
CA ILE A 87 13.34 3.73 0.88
C ILE A 87 12.95 5.02 0.14
N PRO A 88 13.91 5.97 -0.04
CA PRO A 88 13.62 7.24 -0.70
C PRO A 88 13.56 7.12 -2.22
N GLY A 89 13.02 8.15 -2.85
CA GLY A 89 12.91 8.26 -4.31
C GLY A 89 11.55 7.82 -4.87
N PRO A 90 11.40 7.83 -6.19
CA PRO A 90 10.13 7.60 -6.89
C PRO A 90 9.80 6.09 -7.04
N VAL A 91 9.91 5.31 -5.95
CA VAL A 91 9.78 3.84 -5.98
C VAL A 91 8.39 3.42 -6.44
N ALA A 92 7.33 3.89 -5.81
CA ALA A 92 5.96 3.48 -6.13
C ALA A 92 5.51 3.97 -7.53
N THR A 93 5.94 5.16 -7.93
CA THR A 93 5.59 5.71 -9.24
C THR A 93 6.34 5.02 -10.38
N THR A 94 7.59 4.61 -10.16
CA THR A 94 8.36 3.80 -11.11
C THR A 94 7.79 2.38 -11.20
N ALA A 95 7.45 1.77 -10.07
CA ALA A 95 6.76 0.48 -10.04
C ALA A 95 5.43 0.51 -10.83
N LEU A 96 4.63 1.57 -10.68
CA LEU A 96 3.43 1.77 -11.49
C LEU A 96 3.77 1.86 -12.99
N ALA A 97 4.80 2.63 -13.36
CA ALA A 97 5.17 2.83 -14.76
C ALA A 97 5.49 1.50 -15.44
N THR A 98 6.14 0.57 -14.75
CA THR A 98 6.44 -0.77 -15.32
C THR A 98 5.21 -1.64 -15.56
N LEU A 99 4.06 -1.31 -14.95
CA LEU A 99 2.79 -2.02 -15.15
C LEU A 99 1.94 -1.44 -16.29
N VAL A 100 2.20 -0.19 -16.71
CA VAL A 100 1.33 0.51 -17.66
C VAL A 100 2.00 0.84 -18.99
N LEU A 101 3.31 0.83 -19.04
CA LEU A 101 4.09 1.06 -20.25
C LEU A 101 4.18 -0.21 -21.10
N SER A 102 4.37 -0.02 -22.41
CA SER A 102 4.57 -1.10 -23.38
C SER A 102 5.82 -0.91 -24.26
N ASP A 103 6.50 0.22 -24.14
CA ASP A 103 7.76 0.46 -24.83
C ASP A 103 8.87 -0.36 -24.17
N ALA A 104 9.44 -1.32 -24.91
CA ALA A 104 10.41 -2.27 -24.38
C ALA A 104 11.74 -1.62 -23.95
N GLU A 105 12.19 -0.58 -24.68
CA GLU A 105 13.44 0.13 -24.36
C GLU A 105 13.26 0.92 -23.06
N LEU A 106 12.14 1.62 -22.93
CA LEU A 106 11.81 2.38 -21.71
C LEU A 106 11.58 1.44 -20.52
N LEU A 107 10.92 0.29 -20.72
CA LEU A 107 10.73 -0.72 -19.67
C LEU A 107 12.07 -1.27 -19.19
N ALA A 108 12.99 -1.58 -20.10
CA ALA A 108 14.34 -2.05 -19.76
C ALA A 108 15.11 -0.99 -18.94
N ALA A 109 15.05 0.28 -19.35
CA ALA A 109 15.71 1.38 -18.65
C ALA A 109 15.12 1.63 -17.25
N LEU A 110 13.79 1.49 -17.08
CA LEU A 110 13.12 1.55 -15.77
C LEU A 110 13.51 0.35 -14.89
N ALA A 111 13.51 -0.86 -15.46
CA ALA A 111 13.89 -2.09 -14.76
C ALA A 111 15.34 -2.03 -14.24
N ALA A 112 16.25 -1.46 -15.03
CA ALA A 112 17.64 -1.23 -14.64
C ALA A 112 17.83 -0.07 -13.63
N GLY A 113 16.79 0.75 -13.40
CA GLY A 113 16.89 1.95 -12.57
C GLY A 113 17.66 3.12 -13.20
N GLU A 114 17.95 3.04 -14.49
CA GLU A 114 18.56 4.12 -15.28
C GLU A 114 17.57 5.27 -15.49
N ARG A 115 16.29 4.93 -15.55
CA ARG A 115 15.17 5.85 -15.61
C ARG A 115 14.22 5.62 -14.44
N PHE A 116 13.39 6.58 -14.17
CA PHE A 116 12.34 6.52 -13.14
C PHE A 116 11.10 7.26 -13.61
N ALA A 117 9.99 7.13 -12.89
CA ALA A 117 8.75 7.75 -13.30
C ALA A 117 8.16 8.71 -12.25
N GLY A 118 7.69 9.86 -12.74
CA GLY A 118 6.79 10.75 -12.01
C GLY A 118 5.34 10.48 -12.39
N LEU A 119 4.43 10.76 -11.46
CA LEU A 119 2.98 10.54 -11.61
C LEU A 119 2.19 11.75 -11.16
N ALA A 120 1.25 12.20 -11.99
CA ALA A 120 0.17 13.08 -11.58
C ALA A 120 -1.16 12.34 -11.68
N LEU A 121 -2.05 12.46 -10.68
CA LEU A 121 -3.41 11.92 -10.75
C LEU A 121 -4.44 12.97 -11.17
N GLN A 122 -4.04 14.24 -11.19
CA GLN A 122 -4.88 15.38 -11.56
C GLN A 122 -4.02 16.43 -12.25
N GLY A 123 -4.57 17.12 -13.22
CA GLY A 123 -3.91 18.20 -13.91
C GLY A 123 -4.82 18.79 -14.98
N ASP A 124 -4.45 19.96 -15.47
CA ASP A 124 -5.10 20.65 -16.56
C ASP A 124 -4.16 20.61 -17.77
N ILE A 125 -4.22 19.48 -18.48
CA ILE A 125 -3.39 19.19 -19.65
C ILE A 125 -4.30 18.96 -20.85
N THR A 126 -4.00 19.66 -21.94
CA THR A 126 -4.57 19.41 -23.26
C THR A 126 -3.59 18.61 -24.12
N PHE A 127 -4.12 17.70 -24.93
CA PHE A 127 -3.34 16.90 -25.85
C PHE A 127 -3.73 17.15 -27.30
N ASP A 128 -2.79 17.65 -28.11
CA ASP A 128 -2.95 17.74 -29.55
C ASP A 128 -2.56 16.41 -30.20
N GLY A 129 -3.56 15.62 -30.57
CA GLY A 129 -3.35 14.33 -31.20
C GLY A 129 -2.74 14.41 -32.62
N ALA A 130 -2.87 15.53 -33.32
CA ALA A 130 -2.29 15.72 -34.66
C ALA A 130 -0.78 15.99 -34.58
N ALA A 131 -0.36 16.78 -33.59
CA ALA A 131 1.04 17.09 -33.35
C ALA A 131 1.71 16.09 -32.38
N SER A 132 0.95 15.25 -31.70
CA SER A 132 1.42 14.39 -30.60
C SER A 132 2.12 15.18 -29.49
N THR A 133 1.55 16.32 -29.11
CA THR A 133 2.12 17.21 -28.08
C THR A 133 1.11 17.49 -26.98
N ALA A 134 1.63 17.77 -25.78
CA ALA A 134 0.86 18.13 -24.60
C ALA A 134 1.22 19.53 -24.11
N SER A 135 0.22 20.28 -23.65
CA SER A 135 0.39 21.62 -23.09
C SER A 135 -0.46 21.79 -21.84
N GLY A 136 0.04 22.56 -20.88
CA GLY A 136 -0.68 22.88 -19.66
C GLY A 136 0.17 22.83 -18.40
N THR A 137 -0.47 22.78 -17.23
CA THR A 137 0.22 22.82 -15.94
C THR A 137 -0.29 21.74 -14.99
N LEU A 138 0.66 21.04 -14.38
CA LEU A 138 0.43 20.07 -13.33
C LEU A 138 0.99 20.63 -12.03
N PRO A 139 0.16 21.00 -11.07
CA PRO A 139 0.63 21.65 -9.86
C PRO A 139 1.43 20.70 -8.94
N PHE A 140 1.17 19.39 -9.03
CA PHE A 140 1.82 18.38 -8.19
C PHE A 140 2.06 17.11 -8.99
N VAL A 141 3.33 16.79 -9.26
CA VAL A 141 3.76 15.54 -9.88
C VAL A 141 4.69 14.82 -8.92
N LEU A 142 4.23 13.71 -8.38
CA LEU A 142 4.98 12.90 -7.44
C LEU A 142 6.07 12.12 -8.18
N GLY A 143 7.30 12.18 -7.71
CA GLY A 143 8.43 11.49 -8.34
C GLY A 143 9.04 12.22 -9.54
N ALA A 144 8.56 13.43 -9.88
CA ALA A 144 9.11 14.18 -11.00
C ALA A 144 10.46 14.79 -10.67
N ALA A 145 11.46 14.50 -11.51
CA ALA A 145 12.79 15.06 -11.51
C ALA A 145 13.42 14.87 -12.89
N ASP A 146 14.54 15.55 -13.17
CA ASP A 146 15.26 15.42 -14.42
C ASP A 146 15.81 13.99 -14.61
N GLY A 147 15.70 13.47 -15.83
CA GLY A 147 16.13 12.12 -16.22
C GLY A 147 15.04 11.04 -16.07
N GLY A 148 13.82 11.43 -15.74
CA GLY A 148 12.67 10.53 -15.61
C GLY A 148 11.70 10.60 -16.79
N VAL A 149 10.57 9.91 -16.64
CA VAL A 149 9.38 10.05 -17.48
C VAL A 149 8.19 10.43 -16.62
N LEU A 150 7.19 11.06 -17.21
CA LEU A 150 5.99 11.52 -16.51
C LEU A 150 4.78 10.76 -17.02
N LEU A 151 3.97 10.23 -16.10
CA LEU A 151 2.65 9.67 -16.37
C LEU A 151 1.61 10.70 -15.99
N LEU A 152 0.85 11.20 -16.97
CA LEU A 152 0.01 12.38 -16.83
C LEU A 152 -1.39 12.14 -17.39
N PRO A 153 -2.48 12.55 -16.69
CA PRO A 153 -3.83 12.52 -17.24
C PRO A 153 -4.05 13.72 -18.17
N ALA A 154 -4.67 13.49 -19.33
CA ALA A 154 -5.05 14.52 -20.28
C ALA A 154 -6.28 14.09 -21.10
N ASP A 155 -7.32 14.91 -21.18
CA ASP A 155 -8.48 14.71 -22.07
C ASP A 155 -9.07 13.27 -22.04
N GLY A 156 -9.20 12.69 -20.84
CA GLY A 156 -9.75 11.34 -20.67
C GLY A 156 -8.83 10.20 -21.11
N ARG A 157 -7.53 10.42 -21.19
CA ARG A 157 -6.48 9.44 -21.49
C ARG A 157 -5.27 9.67 -20.61
N TRP A 158 -4.28 8.80 -20.71
CA TRP A 158 -2.99 8.97 -20.04
C TRP A 158 -1.88 9.17 -21.06
N LEU A 159 -0.96 10.05 -20.73
CA LEU A 159 0.20 10.39 -21.55
C LEU A 159 1.49 9.98 -20.84
N VAL A 160 2.49 9.63 -21.63
CA VAL A 160 3.89 9.54 -21.24
C VAL A 160 4.64 10.71 -21.86
N VAL A 161 5.37 11.45 -21.04
CA VAL A 161 6.22 12.57 -21.45
C VAL A 161 7.62 12.36 -20.90
N ASP A 162 8.63 12.45 -21.75
CA ASP A 162 10.03 12.39 -21.31
C ASP A 162 10.42 13.74 -20.70
N THR A 163 11.03 13.74 -19.52
CA THR A 163 11.46 14.97 -18.84
C THR A 163 12.57 15.71 -19.57
N ALA A 164 13.29 15.05 -20.46
CA ALA A 164 14.34 15.64 -21.28
C ALA A 164 13.80 16.27 -22.60
N SER A 165 12.50 16.12 -22.89
CA SER A 165 11.89 16.68 -24.10
C SER A 165 11.82 18.21 -24.06
N ASP A 166 11.90 18.82 -25.24
CA ASP A 166 11.65 20.26 -25.38
C ASP A 166 10.24 20.61 -24.87
N GLY A 167 10.09 21.77 -24.27
CA GLY A 167 8.82 22.23 -23.71
C GLY A 167 8.43 21.62 -22.36
N VAL A 168 9.28 20.82 -21.74
CA VAL A 168 9.07 20.31 -20.38
C VAL A 168 9.83 21.15 -19.37
N HIS A 169 9.11 21.72 -18.40
CA HIS A 169 9.71 22.51 -17.32
C HIS A 169 9.32 21.94 -15.98
N ILE A 170 10.34 21.49 -15.21
CA ILE A 170 10.18 20.91 -13.89
C ILE A 170 10.60 21.93 -12.84
N GLU A 171 9.68 22.30 -11.97
CA GLU A 171 9.91 23.21 -10.85
C GLU A 171 9.83 22.40 -9.54
N PRO A 172 10.96 22.06 -8.90
CA PRO A 172 10.95 21.32 -7.64
C PRO A 172 10.18 22.05 -6.55
N LEU A 173 9.39 21.32 -5.79
CA LEU A 173 8.59 21.86 -4.68
C LEU A 173 9.14 21.42 -3.33
N ALA A 174 9.11 22.33 -2.35
CA ALA A 174 9.37 22.00 -0.95
C ALA A 174 8.20 21.16 -0.38
N ALA A 175 8.33 19.84 -0.45
CA ALA A 175 7.31 18.91 0.01
C ALA A 175 7.37 18.69 1.51
N THR A 176 6.20 18.43 2.13
CA THR A 176 6.17 17.93 3.51
C THR A 176 6.82 16.56 3.62
N ASP A 177 6.58 15.67 2.65
CA ASP A 177 7.30 14.41 2.48
C ASP A 177 8.47 14.63 1.53
N PHE A 178 9.63 14.92 2.07
CA PHE A 178 10.86 15.09 1.30
C PHE A 178 11.62 13.79 1.02
N SER A 179 11.05 12.65 1.37
CA SER A 179 11.61 11.34 1.04
C SER A 179 11.50 10.97 -0.44
N ARG A 180 10.75 11.72 -1.24
CA ARG A 180 10.57 11.58 -2.69
C ARG A 180 10.44 12.94 -3.36
N PRO A 181 10.92 13.06 -4.62
CA PRO A 181 10.72 14.26 -5.41
C PRO A 181 9.24 14.62 -5.54
N LEU A 182 8.94 15.90 -5.48
CA LEU A 182 7.65 16.49 -5.82
C LEU A 182 7.93 17.75 -6.63
N ALA A 183 7.27 17.92 -7.76
CA ALA A 183 7.46 19.09 -8.60
C ALA A 183 6.13 19.61 -9.14
N ARG A 184 6.12 20.90 -9.50
CA ARG A 184 5.21 21.47 -10.47
C ARG A 184 5.79 21.24 -11.85
N VAL A 185 4.97 20.84 -12.81
CA VAL A 185 5.40 20.62 -14.19
C VAL A 185 4.58 21.51 -15.11
N VAL A 186 5.26 22.21 -16.00
CA VAL A 186 4.65 23.00 -17.09
C VAL A 186 5.06 22.37 -18.41
N LEU A 187 4.09 22.13 -19.27
CA LEU A 187 4.28 21.62 -20.62
C LEU A 187 3.92 22.70 -21.62
N ASP A 188 4.81 22.96 -22.56
CA ASP A 188 4.63 23.86 -23.69
C ASP A 188 4.85 23.09 -24.99
N SER A 189 3.80 22.53 -25.56
CA SER A 189 3.84 21.70 -26.77
C SER A 189 4.88 20.55 -26.66
N ALA A 190 5.00 19.97 -25.46
CA ALA A 190 5.95 18.90 -25.19
C ALA A 190 5.54 17.60 -25.90
N PRO A 191 6.46 16.89 -26.58
CA PRO A 191 6.17 15.59 -27.16
C PRO A 191 5.59 14.61 -26.14
N ALA A 192 4.49 13.94 -26.51
CA ALA A 192 3.78 13.04 -25.62
C ALA A 192 3.27 11.81 -26.38
N THR A 193 3.32 10.65 -25.71
CA THR A 193 2.78 9.40 -26.22
C THR A 193 1.58 8.98 -25.40
N VAL A 194 0.50 8.55 -26.06
CA VAL A 194 -0.71 8.06 -25.39
C VAL A 194 -0.48 6.65 -24.88
N LEU A 195 -0.82 6.40 -23.61
CA LEU A 195 -0.84 5.04 -23.05
C LEU A 195 -1.99 4.23 -23.64
N ALA A 196 -1.75 2.95 -23.88
CA ALA A 196 -2.78 2.02 -24.36
C ALA A 196 -3.80 1.65 -23.27
N GLN A 197 -3.45 1.80 -22.01
CA GLN A 197 -4.30 1.48 -20.86
C GLN A 197 -5.46 2.48 -20.71
N THR A 198 -6.62 1.97 -20.24
CA THR A 198 -7.74 2.86 -19.91
C THR A 198 -7.40 3.76 -18.71
N PRO A 199 -7.97 4.97 -18.63
CA PRO A 199 -7.72 5.89 -17.52
C PRO A 199 -8.01 5.27 -16.16
N GLU A 200 -9.11 4.52 -16.05
CA GLU A 200 -9.51 3.85 -14.84
C GLU A 200 -8.48 2.80 -14.41
N ARG A 201 -7.95 2.03 -15.36
CA ARG A 201 -6.94 1.00 -15.10
C ARG A 201 -5.65 1.58 -14.53
N VAL A 202 -5.16 2.69 -15.08
CA VAL A 202 -3.95 3.36 -14.58
C VAL A 202 -4.16 3.89 -13.16
N GLU A 203 -5.31 4.50 -12.90
CA GLU A 203 -5.65 5.03 -11.57
C GLU A 203 -5.80 3.91 -10.53
N GLU A 204 -6.43 2.80 -10.89
CA GLU A 204 -6.63 1.63 -10.04
C GLU A 204 -5.30 0.92 -9.74
N LEU A 205 -4.39 0.82 -10.71
CA LEU A 205 -3.03 0.32 -10.49
C LEU A 205 -2.23 1.27 -9.58
N ALA A 206 -2.33 2.58 -9.79
CA ALA A 206 -1.70 3.57 -8.90
C ALA A 206 -2.21 3.44 -7.46
N ALA A 207 -3.53 3.27 -7.28
CA ALA A 207 -4.14 3.03 -5.98
C ALA A 207 -3.64 1.74 -5.33
N THR A 208 -3.49 0.67 -6.10
CA THR A 208 -3.01 -0.64 -5.65
C THR A 208 -1.55 -0.56 -5.17
N VAL A 209 -0.65 -0.01 -5.97
CA VAL A 209 0.77 0.13 -5.61
C VAL A 209 0.97 1.05 -4.40
N LEU A 210 0.23 2.16 -4.33
CA LEU A 210 0.30 3.08 -3.20
C LEU A 210 -0.38 2.50 -1.94
N ALA A 211 -1.35 1.59 -2.08
CA ALA A 211 -1.90 0.85 -0.95
C ALA A 211 -0.88 -0.16 -0.39
N ALA A 212 -0.10 -0.83 -1.23
CA ALA A 212 1.00 -1.69 -0.80
C ALA A 212 2.09 -0.87 -0.07
N GLU A 213 2.46 0.31 -0.60
CA GLU A 213 3.35 1.24 0.09
C GLU A 213 2.81 1.62 1.48
N ALA A 214 1.53 1.97 1.59
CA ALA A 214 0.90 2.32 2.85
C ALA A 214 0.83 1.14 3.84
N ALA A 215 0.62 -0.08 3.36
CA ALA A 215 0.64 -1.30 4.18
C ALA A 215 2.02 -1.51 4.82
N GLY A 216 3.11 -1.35 4.07
CA GLY A 216 4.48 -1.42 4.59
C GLY A 216 4.73 -0.43 5.73
N ILE A 217 4.34 0.83 5.54
CA ILE A 217 4.44 1.88 6.58
C ILE A 217 3.60 1.52 7.82
N THR A 218 2.41 0.97 7.60
CA THR A 218 1.49 0.57 8.68
C THR A 218 2.10 -0.55 9.52
N ARG A 219 2.75 -1.53 8.88
CA ARG A 219 3.47 -2.63 9.54
C ARG A 219 4.69 -2.15 10.31
N TRP A 220 5.49 -1.26 9.73
CA TRP A 220 6.62 -0.64 10.43
C TRP A 220 6.16 0.07 11.70
N SER A 221 5.09 0.86 11.61
CA SER A 221 4.55 1.62 12.75
C SER A 221 4.13 0.72 13.90
N LEU A 222 3.45 -0.40 13.59
CA LEU A 222 3.08 -1.42 14.56
C LEU A 222 4.32 -2.05 15.22
N GLN A 223 5.28 -2.50 14.40
CA GLN A 223 6.46 -3.18 14.92
C GLN A 223 7.27 -2.27 15.84
N THR A 224 7.49 -1.02 15.42
CA THR A 224 8.20 -0.01 16.20
C THR A 224 7.50 0.27 17.54
N ALA A 225 6.18 0.43 17.53
CA ALA A 225 5.41 0.65 18.75
C ALA A 225 5.49 -0.54 19.71
N VAL A 226 5.35 -1.77 19.19
CA VAL A 226 5.40 -3.01 19.97
C VAL A 226 6.78 -3.22 20.58
N ASP A 227 7.85 -3.03 19.80
CA ASP A 227 9.22 -3.22 20.28
C ASP A 227 9.59 -2.20 21.35
N TYR A 228 9.20 -0.94 21.14
CA TYR A 228 9.39 0.09 22.17
C TYR A 228 8.58 -0.22 23.44
N ALA A 229 7.33 -0.68 23.30
CA ALA A 229 6.48 -1.00 24.45
C ALA A 229 7.01 -2.16 25.30
N LYS A 230 7.78 -3.06 24.71
CA LYS A 230 8.42 -4.21 25.41
C LYS A 230 9.60 -3.77 26.29
N VAL A 231 10.33 -2.73 25.88
CA VAL A 231 11.61 -2.33 26.52
C VAL A 231 11.50 -1.05 27.34
N ARG A 232 10.58 -0.13 26.98
CA ARG A 232 10.42 1.13 27.71
C ARG A 232 9.73 0.89 29.05
N GLU A 233 10.36 1.30 30.11
CA GLU A 233 9.80 1.19 31.47
C GLU A 233 9.26 2.53 31.97
N GLN A 234 8.11 2.47 32.62
CA GLN A 234 7.50 3.54 33.41
C GLN A 234 6.71 2.92 34.56
N PHE A 235 6.68 3.59 35.71
CA PHE A 235 6.02 3.09 36.92
C PHE A 235 6.53 1.69 37.35
N GLY A 236 7.84 1.45 37.15
CA GLY A 236 8.52 0.21 37.59
C GLY A 236 8.29 -1.02 36.73
N LYS A 237 7.76 -0.86 35.50
CA LYS A 237 7.54 -1.99 34.57
C LYS A 237 7.46 -1.53 33.11
N PRO A 238 7.65 -2.45 32.14
CA PRO A 238 7.48 -2.13 30.72
C PRO A 238 6.10 -1.54 30.41
N ILE A 239 6.05 -0.50 29.57
CA ILE A 239 4.78 0.17 29.23
C ILE A 239 3.81 -0.77 28.53
N GLY A 240 4.29 -1.79 27.79
CA GLY A 240 3.46 -2.83 27.19
C GLY A 240 2.73 -3.71 28.21
N SER A 241 3.03 -3.62 29.51
CA SER A 241 2.24 -4.29 30.56
C SER A 241 0.92 -3.59 30.87
N PHE A 242 0.78 -2.30 30.48
CA PHE A 242 -0.45 -1.54 30.72
C PHE A 242 -1.51 -1.84 29.66
N GLN A 243 -2.76 -2.01 30.12
CA GLN A 243 -3.86 -2.43 29.24
C GLN A 243 -4.15 -1.44 28.11
N ALA A 244 -4.02 -0.13 28.36
CA ALA A 244 -4.21 0.89 27.34
C ALA A 244 -3.22 0.74 26.17
N ILE A 245 -1.94 0.45 26.45
CA ILE A 245 -0.91 0.22 25.41
C ILE A 245 -1.19 -1.09 24.66
N LYS A 246 -1.61 -2.15 25.38
CA LYS A 246 -1.98 -3.43 24.74
C LYS A 246 -3.14 -3.27 23.77
N HIS A 247 -4.19 -2.54 24.16
CA HIS A 247 -5.35 -2.28 23.30
C HIS A 247 -4.94 -1.47 22.07
N LEU A 248 -4.13 -0.42 22.27
CA LEU A 248 -3.65 0.41 21.17
C LEU A 248 -2.84 -0.42 20.14
N CYS A 249 -1.90 -1.25 20.61
CA CYS A 249 -1.14 -2.15 19.74
C CYS A 249 -2.03 -3.21 19.07
N ALA A 250 -3.08 -3.70 19.74
CA ALA A 250 -4.02 -4.64 19.14
C ALA A 250 -4.86 -3.98 18.03
N GLU A 251 -5.30 -2.74 18.21
CA GLU A 251 -5.97 -1.97 17.16
C GLU A 251 -5.04 -1.67 15.98
N MET A 252 -3.78 -1.33 16.26
CA MET A 252 -2.75 -1.15 15.24
C MET A 252 -2.53 -2.45 14.43
N LEU A 253 -2.53 -3.61 15.09
CA LEU A 253 -2.42 -4.91 14.43
C LEU A 253 -3.61 -5.15 13.50
N CYS A 254 -4.83 -4.96 13.98
CA CYS A 254 -6.02 -5.14 13.15
C CYS A 254 -5.98 -4.27 11.88
N ARG A 255 -5.57 -3.00 12.00
CA ARG A 255 -5.44 -2.09 10.87
C ARG A 255 -4.31 -2.50 9.91
N ALA A 256 -3.18 -3.01 10.45
CA ALA A 256 -2.07 -3.49 9.62
C ALA A 256 -2.49 -4.71 8.80
N GLU A 257 -3.09 -5.72 9.42
CA GLU A 257 -3.61 -6.91 8.73
C GLU A 257 -4.64 -6.55 7.65
N GLN A 258 -5.57 -5.63 7.96
CA GLN A 258 -6.57 -5.18 6.99
C GLN A 258 -5.94 -4.47 5.78
N ALA A 259 -4.94 -3.61 6.00
CA ALA A 259 -4.25 -2.89 4.93
C ALA A 259 -3.45 -3.84 4.02
N GLU A 260 -2.71 -4.79 4.61
CA GLU A 260 -1.93 -5.78 3.87
C GLU A 260 -2.82 -6.70 3.03
N VAL A 261 -3.88 -7.25 3.64
CA VAL A 261 -4.80 -8.15 2.93
C VAL A 261 -5.54 -7.41 1.81
N ALA A 262 -5.97 -6.16 2.04
CA ALA A 262 -6.65 -5.38 1.01
C ALA A 262 -5.72 -5.02 -0.15
N ALA A 263 -4.46 -4.67 0.12
CA ALA A 263 -3.46 -4.38 -0.92
C ALA A 263 -3.11 -5.64 -1.73
N ALA A 264 -2.93 -6.78 -1.07
CA ALA A 264 -2.68 -8.06 -1.73
C ALA A 264 -3.88 -8.53 -2.59
N ASP A 265 -5.12 -8.33 -2.10
CA ASP A 265 -6.32 -8.66 -2.89
C ASP A 265 -6.45 -7.77 -4.13
N ALA A 266 -6.12 -6.47 -4.03
CA ALA A 266 -6.11 -5.58 -5.18
C ALA A 266 -5.02 -5.96 -6.20
N ALA A 267 -3.83 -6.30 -5.74
CA ALA A 267 -2.74 -6.74 -6.60
C ALA A 267 -3.11 -8.04 -7.36
N ARG A 268 -3.76 -9.00 -6.68
CA ARG A 268 -4.29 -10.21 -7.31
C ARG A 268 -5.37 -9.89 -8.33
N ALA A 269 -6.35 -9.05 -7.95
CA ALA A 269 -7.43 -8.67 -8.83
C ALA A 269 -6.95 -7.94 -10.09
N ALA A 270 -5.77 -7.32 -10.06
CA ALA A 270 -5.17 -6.70 -11.22
C ALA A 270 -4.80 -7.69 -12.34
N ALA A 271 -4.60 -8.97 -12.00
CA ALA A 271 -4.34 -10.05 -12.96
C ALA A 271 -5.63 -10.79 -13.42
N GLU A 272 -6.78 -10.50 -12.79
CA GLU A 272 -8.07 -11.12 -13.19
C GLU A 272 -8.64 -10.45 -14.44
N ASP A 273 -9.33 -11.22 -15.27
CA ASP A 273 -9.98 -10.74 -16.50
C ASP A 273 -11.29 -9.97 -16.27
N ASP A 274 -11.65 -9.68 -15.01
CA ASP A 274 -12.88 -8.97 -14.64
C ASP A 274 -12.54 -7.55 -14.11
N PRO A 275 -12.63 -6.51 -14.97
CA PRO A 275 -12.31 -5.14 -14.57
C PRO A 275 -13.14 -4.64 -13.39
N ALA A 276 -14.39 -5.10 -13.21
CA ALA A 276 -15.23 -4.69 -12.12
C ALA A 276 -14.74 -5.24 -10.77
N GLN A 277 -14.17 -6.46 -10.76
CA GLN A 277 -13.53 -7.03 -9.59
C GLN A 277 -12.29 -6.22 -9.19
N PHE A 278 -11.46 -5.86 -10.16
CA PHE A 278 -10.28 -5.04 -9.93
C PHE A 278 -10.66 -3.64 -9.43
N SER A 279 -11.62 -2.96 -10.08
CA SER A 279 -12.10 -1.64 -9.64
C SER A 279 -12.55 -1.64 -8.18
N LEU A 280 -13.29 -2.69 -7.75
CA LEU A 280 -13.75 -2.80 -6.38
C LEU A 280 -12.60 -3.09 -5.41
N ALA A 281 -11.70 -4.01 -5.76
CA ALA A 281 -10.55 -4.37 -4.93
C ALA A 281 -9.60 -3.20 -4.75
N ALA A 282 -9.23 -2.47 -5.81
CA ALA A 282 -8.39 -1.29 -5.76
C ALA A 282 -8.98 -0.17 -4.89
N ALA A 283 -10.31 0.06 -5.02
CA ALA A 283 -11.00 1.05 -4.19
C ALA A 283 -11.02 0.66 -2.70
N LEU A 284 -11.24 -0.62 -2.39
CA LEU A 284 -11.18 -1.16 -1.03
C LEU A 284 -9.76 -1.01 -0.45
N ALA A 285 -8.73 -1.36 -1.21
CA ALA A 285 -7.34 -1.24 -0.81
C ALA A 285 -6.96 0.22 -0.50
N ALA A 286 -7.27 1.15 -1.39
CA ALA A 286 -6.98 2.57 -1.19
C ALA A 286 -7.69 3.14 0.05
N ALA A 287 -9.00 2.90 0.21
CA ALA A 287 -9.77 3.42 1.36
C ALA A 287 -9.23 2.88 2.69
N THR A 288 -8.94 1.56 2.74
CA THR A 288 -8.42 0.88 3.93
C THR A 288 -7.01 1.35 4.27
N ALA A 289 -6.11 1.35 3.28
CA ALA A 289 -4.71 1.68 3.48
C ALA A 289 -4.50 3.15 3.89
N ILE A 290 -5.21 4.11 3.27
CA ILE A 290 -5.15 5.53 3.63
C ILE A 290 -5.57 5.75 5.09
N THR A 291 -6.61 5.05 5.53
CA THR A 291 -7.12 5.17 6.91
C THR A 291 -6.16 4.52 7.89
N ALA A 292 -5.71 3.30 7.59
CA ALA A 292 -4.84 2.51 8.45
C ALA A 292 -3.47 3.18 8.65
N VAL A 293 -2.82 3.64 7.58
CA VAL A 293 -1.47 4.20 7.65
C VAL A 293 -1.42 5.46 8.51
N LYS A 294 -2.37 6.38 8.35
CA LYS A 294 -2.44 7.60 9.17
C LYS A 294 -2.68 7.30 10.63
N ALA A 295 -3.59 6.37 10.93
CA ALA A 295 -3.90 5.98 12.29
C ALA A 295 -2.72 5.28 12.97
N ASN A 296 -2.10 4.31 12.29
CA ASN A 296 -1.00 3.54 12.86
C ASN A 296 0.25 4.37 13.12
N VAL A 297 0.64 5.27 12.21
CA VAL A 297 1.80 6.14 12.46
C VAL A 297 1.54 7.11 13.63
N LYS A 298 0.32 7.67 13.72
CA LYS A 298 -0.07 8.51 14.85
C LYS A 298 -0.02 7.75 16.18
N ASP A 299 -0.56 6.53 16.21
CA ASP A 299 -0.58 5.70 17.41
C ASP A 299 0.84 5.23 17.78
N CYS A 300 1.71 4.95 16.80
CA CYS A 300 3.13 4.68 17.01
C CYS A 300 3.81 5.86 17.75
N ILE A 301 3.63 7.08 17.25
CA ILE A 301 4.15 8.29 17.90
C ILE A 301 3.60 8.42 19.33
N GLN A 302 2.32 8.11 19.54
CA GLN A 302 1.70 8.13 20.87
C GLN A 302 2.36 7.12 21.83
N VAL A 303 2.64 5.89 21.35
CA VAL A 303 3.33 4.87 22.15
C VAL A 303 4.78 5.27 22.46
N LEU A 304 5.47 5.84 21.48
CA LEU A 304 6.83 6.35 21.65
C LEU A 304 6.90 7.50 22.65
N GLY A 305 5.82 8.28 22.83
CA GLY A 305 5.78 9.42 23.71
C GLY A 305 6.73 10.54 23.26
N GLY A 306 7.48 11.15 24.17
CA GLY A 306 8.32 12.31 23.86
C GLY A 306 9.30 12.08 22.72
N ILE A 307 9.97 10.93 22.66
CA ILE A 307 10.94 10.63 21.59
C ILE A 307 10.28 10.58 20.20
N GLY A 308 9.02 10.13 20.10
CA GLY A 308 8.29 10.07 18.85
C GLY A 308 7.99 11.43 18.21
N CYS A 309 8.08 12.52 19.00
CA CYS A 309 7.87 13.89 18.54
C CYS A 309 9.18 14.62 18.22
N THR A 310 10.33 13.96 18.36
CA THR A 310 11.65 14.57 18.11
C THR A 310 12.18 14.22 16.71
N TRP A 311 13.15 15.00 16.25
CA TRP A 311 13.88 14.73 15.01
C TRP A 311 14.86 13.55 15.14
N GLU A 312 15.14 13.08 16.35
CA GLU A 312 16.04 11.97 16.61
C GLU A 312 15.45 10.62 16.21
N HIS A 313 14.10 10.51 16.22
CA HIS A 313 13.39 9.29 15.84
C HIS A 313 12.75 9.44 14.46
N ASP A 314 12.78 8.38 13.65
CA ASP A 314 12.29 8.40 12.26
C ASP A 314 10.75 8.43 12.12
N ALA A 315 9.98 8.31 13.20
CA ALA A 315 8.52 8.26 13.16
C ALA A 315 7.88 9.44 12.41
N HIS A 316 8.48 10.64 12.51
CA HIS A 316 7.99 11.79 11.78
C HIS A 316 8.16 11.68 10.26
N LEU A 317 9.17 10.96 9.76
CA LEU A 317 9.37 10.71 8.33
C LEU A 317 8.25 9.82 7.78
N TYR A 318 7.91 8.75 8.51
CA TYR A 318 6.79 7.87 8.18
C TYR A 318 5.44 8.61 8.24
N LEU A 319 5.26 9.52 9.21
CA LEU A 319 4.05 10.35 9.30
C LEU A 319 3.89 11.24 8.07
N ARG A 320 4.96 11.86 7.61
CA ARG A 320 4.99 12.70 6.41
C ARG A 320 4.60 11.90 5.17
N ARG A 321 5.22 10.71 4.97
CA ARG A 321 4.90 9.80 3.87
C ARG A 321 3.44 9.32 3.93
N ALA A 322 2.92 8.96 5.10
CA ALA A 322 1.54 8.55 5.29
C ALA A 322 0.53 9.64 4.90
N HIS A 323 0.80 10.89 5.28
CA HIS A 323 -0.04 12.01 4.89
C HIS A 323 0.05 12.31 3.39
N ALA A 324 1.25 12.22 2.80
CA ALA A 324 1.45 12.44 1.36
C ALA A 324 0.69 11.42 0.52
N ILE A 325 0.77 10.11 0.85
CA ILE A 325 -0.01 9.05 0.17
C ILE A 325 -1.50 9.37 0.22
N GLY A 326 -2.03 9.63 1.40
CA GLY A 326 -3.45 9.90 1.57
C GLY A 326 -3.92 11.17 0.83
N ARG A 327 -3.07 12.19 0.74
CA ARG A 327 -3.38 13.42 0.00
C ARG A 327 -3.31 13.18 -1.50
N PHE A 328 -2.29 12.49 -1.98
CA PHE A 328 -2.09 12.20 -3.38
C PHE A 328 -3.23 11.35 -3.96
N LEU A 329 -3.71 10.34 -3.23
CA LEU A 329 -4.87 9.51 -3.62
C LEU A 329 -6.23 10.21 -3.44
N GLY A 330 -6.28 11.49 -3.05
CA GLY A 330 -7.52 12.26 -2.90
C GLY A 330 -8.33 11.94 -1.65
N GLY A 331 -7.72 11.25 -0.66
CA GLY A 331 -8.35 10.89 0.61
C GLY A 331 -9.24 9.64 0.54
N ALA A 332 -9.50 9.03 1.69
CA ALA A 332 -10.28 7.79 1.78
C ALA A 332 -11.73 7.95 1.31
N GLU A 333 -12.33 9.14 1.52
CA GLU A 333 -13.74 9.39 1.19
C GLU A 333 -14.03 9.26 -0.32
N ARG A 334 -13.10 9.65 -1.18
CA ARG A 334 -13.20 9.47 -2.63
C ARG A 334 -13.40 7.98 -2.97
N TRP A 335 -12.57 7.12 -2.37
CA TRP A 335 -12.60 5.69 -2.61
C TRP A 335 -13.82 5.01 -1.97
N LEU A 336 -14.27 5.46 -0.81
CA LEU A 336 -15.53 5.00 -0.20
C LEU A 336 -16.74 5.30 -1.09
N ARG A 337 -16.78 6.47 -1.74
CA ARG A 337 -17.82 6.78 -2.75
C ARG A 337 -17.72 5.84 -3.96
N ARG A 338 -16.51 5.51 -4.44
CA ARG A 338 -16.29 4.56 -5.53
C ARG A 338 -16.80 3.17 -5.15
N ILE A 339 -16.45 2.67 -3.95
CA ILE A 339 -16.95 1.40 -3.40
C ILE A 339 -18.49 1.41 -3.38
N THR A 340 -19.09 2.48 -2.88
CA THR A 340 -20.56 2.61 -2.80
C THR A 340 -21.19 2.52 -4.18
N ALA A 341 -20.68 3.27 -5.16
CA ALA A 341 -21.20 3.28 -6.52
C ALA A 341 -21.10 1.88 -7.18
N LEU A 342 -19.96 1.21 -7.07
CA LEU A 342 -19.76 -0.15 -7.60
C LEU A 342 -20.70 -1.15 -6.92
N THR A 343 -20.86 -1.05 -5.61
CA THR A 343 -21.73 -1.93 -4.83
C THR A 343 -23.20 -1.73 -5.18
N GLN A 344 -23.64 -0.50 -5.40
CA GLN A 344 -24.99 -0.18 -5.88
C GLN A 344 -25.23 -0.69 -7.30
N ALA A 345 -24.21 -0.69 -8.15
CA ALA A 345 -24.25 -1.29 -9.48
C ALA A 345 -24.23 -2.84 -9.46
N GLY A 346 -24.23 -3.46 -8.27
CA GLY A 346 -24.28 -4.91 -8.12
C GLY A 346 -22.93 -5.61 -8.09
N VAL A 347 -21.82 -4.88 -8.18
CA VAL A 347 -20.47 -5.48 -8.08
C VAL A 347 -20.23 -6.01 -6.67
N ARG A 348 -19.75 -7.24 -6.59
CA ARG A 348 -19.36 -7.91 -5.33
C ARG A 348 -18.03 -8.58 -5.51
N ARG A 349 -17.08 -8.37 -4.59
CA ARG A 349 -15.78 -9.03 -4.66
C ARG A 349 -15.93 -10.55 -4.51
N ARG A 350 -15.36 -11.30 -5.45
CA ARG A 350 -15.31 -12.75 -5.47
C ARG A 350 -13.90 -13.20 -5.16
N LEU A 351 -13.72 -13.82 -4.01
CA LEU A 351 -12.36 -14.17 -3.53
C LEU A 351 -11.83 -15.49 -4.12
N GLY A 352 -12.60 -16.18 -4.96
CA GLY A 352 -12.17 -17.43 -5.57
C GLY A 352 -11.82 -18.52 -4.54
N ILE A 353 -12.47 -18.50 -3.37
CA ILE A 353 -12.21 -19.46 -2.30
C ILE A 353 -12.63 -20.86 -2.79
N ASP A 354 -11.69 -21.80 -2.80
CA ASP A 354 -11.99 -23.20 -3.07
C ASP A 354 -12.76 -23.78 -1.88
N LEU A 355 -13.99 -24.18 -2.12
CA LEU A 355 -14.90 -24.77 -1.15
C LEU A 355 -15.09 -26.28 -1.36
N THR A 356 -14.32 -26.91 -2.23
CA THR A 356 -14.50 -28.33 -2.63
C THR A 356 -14.52 -29.24 -1.41
N GLU A 357 -13.66 -29.01 -0.41
CA GLU A 357 -13.59 -29.83 0.81
C GLU A 357 -14.80 -29.70 1.74
N VAL A 358 -15.60 -28.66 1.57
CA VAL A 358 -16.75 -28.35 2.46
C VAL A 358 -18.07 -28.21 1.67
N GLU A 359 -18.07 -28.55 0.37
CA GLU A 359 -19.23 -28.38 -0.50
C GLU A 359 -20.42 -29.26 -0.08
N ASP A 360 -20.15 -30.42 0.53
CA ASP A 360 -21.15 -31.31 1.12
C ASP A 360 -21.98 -30.66 2.24
N GLN A 361 -21.44 -29.62 2.89
CA GLN A 361 -22.12 -28.86 3.94
C GLN A 361 -23.06 -27.77 3.39
N ARG A 362 -22.93 -27.40 2.11
CA ARG A 362 -23.71 -26.34 1.48
C ARG A 362 -25.23 -26.54 1.63
N PRO A 363 -25.82 -27.73 1.39
CA PRO A 363 -27.27 -27.92 1.52
C PRO A 363 -27.77 -27.67 2.96
N GLN A 364 -27.03 -28.15 3.96
CA GLN A 364 -27.40 -27.98 5.38
C GLN A 364 -27.34 -26.51 5.80
N ILE A 365 -26.32 -25.78 5.33
CA ILE A 365 -26.16 -24.35 5.61
C ILE A 365 -27.28 -23.57 4.91
N ALA A 366 -27.57 -23.88 3.65
CA ALA A 366 -28.63 -23.22 2.88
C ALA A 366 -30.02 -23.42 3.55
N GLU A 367 -30.31 -24.62 4.01
CA GLU A 367 -31.56 -24.91 4.75
C GLU A 367 -31.62 -24.14 6.08
N ALA A 368 -30.51 -24.08 6.83
CA ALA A 368 -30.45 -23.33 8.08
C ALA A 368 -30.66 -21.83 7.83
N VAL A 369 -30.06 -21.26 6.80
CA VAL A 369 -30.24 -19.86 6.40
C VAL A 369 -31.70 -19.58 5.99
N ALA A 370 -32.31 -20.48 5.18
CA ALA A 370 -33.69 -20.33 4.76
C ALA A 370 -34.66 -20.34 5.94
N ARG A 371 -34.46 -21.23 6.92
CA ARG A 371 -35.25 -21.26 8.16
C ARG A 371 -35.12 -19.95 8.96
N ILE A 372 -33.93 -19.41 9.08
CA ILE A 372 -33.66 -18.14 9.78
C ILE A 372 -34.32 -16.98 9.05
N ALA A 373 -34.21 -16.95 7.72
CA ALA A 373 -34.79 -15.90 6.88
C ALA A 373 -36.34 -15.89 6.94
N ALA A 374 -36.94 -17.04 7.16
CA ALA A 374 -38.38 -17.19 7.29
C ALA A 374 -38.96 -16.77 8.67
N LEU A 375 -38.09 -16.48 9.65
CA LEU A 375 -38.55 -16.04 10.98
C LEU A 375 -39.11 -14.61 10.93
N PRO A 376 -40.20 -14.31 11.63
CA PRO A 376 -40.74 -12.96 11.72
C PRO A 376 -39.73 -11.99 12.35
N PRO A 377 -39.67 -10.72 11.94
CA PRO A 377 -38.74 -9.73 12.47
C PRO A 377 -38.76 -9.54 13.99
N SER A 378 -39.86 -9.90 14.63
CA SER A 378 -40.09 -9.79 16.09
C SER A 378 -39.53 -10.95 16.92
N SER A 379 -39.04 -12.01 16.30
CA SER A 379 -38.67 -13.26 17.00
C SER A 379 -37.27 -13.26 17.61
N GLY A 380 -36.62 -12.11 17.82
CA GLY A 380 -35.30 -12.02 18.37
C GLY A 380 -34.24 -12.63 17.41
N ARG A 381 -33.00 -12.16 17.45
CA ARG A 381 -31.93 -12.77 16.65
C ARG A 381 -31.76 -14.24 17.04
N PRO A 382 -32.03 -15.22 16.15
CA PRO A 382 -31.82 -16.61 16.47
C PRO A 382 -30.36 -16.81 16.85
N ARG A 383 -30.09 -17.53 17.92
CA ARG A 383 -28.74 -18.01 18.19
C ARG A 383 -28.39 -18.94 17.04
N TRP A 384 -27.40 -18.58 16.24
CA TRP A 384 -26.79 -19.48 15.28
C TRP A 384 -26.49 -20.81 15.97
N PRO A 385 -27.03 -21.94 15.49
CA PRO A 385 -26.48 -23.22 15.89
C PRO A 385 -25.00 -23.18 15.48
N ARG A 386 -24.11 -23.31 16.43
CA ARG A 386 -22.66 -23.35 16.13
C ARG A 386 -22.39 -24.64 15.36
N PRO A 387 -22.25 -24.63 14.03
CA PRO A 387 -21.91 -25.83 13.31
C PRO A 387 -20.46 -26.14 13.65
N GLY A 388 -20.22 -27.31 14.25
CA GLY A 388 -18.88 -27.87 14.32
C GLY A 388 -17.94 -27.36 15.41
N CYS A 389 -18.37 -26.53 16.37
CA CYS A 389 -17.64 -26.44 17.62
C CYS A 389 -17.75 -27.79 18.33
N ARG A 390 -16.81 -28.72 18.06
CA ARG A 390 -16.58 -29.83 18.97
C ARG A 390 -16.45 -29.22 20.36
N PRO A 391 -17.23 -29.68 21.37
CA PRO A 391 -16.99 -29.22 22.71
C PRO A 391 -15.52 -29.52 23.01
N ARG A 392 -14.72 -28.48 23.31
CA ARG A 392 -13.47 -28.74 24.01
C ARG A 392 -13.85 -29.63 25.14
N THR A 393 -13.41 -30.87 25.10
CA THR A 393 -13.50 -31.80 26.23
C THR A 393 -12.88 -31.08 27.41
N GLY A 394 -13.76 -30.48 28.22
CA GLY A 394 -13.38 -29.81 29.44
C GLY A 394 -12.69 -30.83 30.28
N ARG A 395 -11.48 -30.59 30.70
CA ARG A 395 -10.91 -31.22 31.86
C ARG A 395 -11.98 -31.11 32.96
N ARG A 396 -12.49 -32.24 33.41
CA ARG A 396 -13.31 -32.30 34.59
C ARG A 396 -12.50 -31.64 35.71
N ARG A 397 -12.97 -30.52 36.24
CA ARG A 397 -12.55 -30.06 37.55
C ARG A 397 -13.02 -31.13 38.55
N THR A 398 -12.10 -31.92 39.04
CA THR A 398 -12.28 -32.69 40.22
C THR A 398 -12.25 -31.73 41.41
N ASP A 399 -13.32 -31.81 42.19
CA ASP A 399 -13.44 -31.47 43.60
C ASP A 399 -13.23 -30.02 44.06
N ALA A 400 -14.39 -29.42 44.34
CA ALA A 400 -14.53 -28.25 45.17
C ALA A 400 -14.28 -28.60 46.65
N ALA A 401 -13.28 -28.03 47.26
CA ALA A 401 -13.17 -27.94 48.71
C ALA A 401 -14.15 -26.86 49.22
N PRO A 402 -14.77 -27.05 50.41
CA PRO A 402 -15.81 -26.18 50.95
C PRO A 402 -15.24 -24.80 51.34
N ARG A 403 -15.94 -23.75 51.00
CA ARG A 403 -15.66 -22.37 51.43
C ARG A 403 -15.85 -22.26 52.93
N ARG A 404 -14.88 -21.77 53.67
CA ARG A 404 -15.03 -21.24 55.03
C ARG A 404 -15.59 -19.84 54.97
N PRO A 405 -16.44 -19.44 55.94
CA PRO A 405 -17.05 -18.11 55.94
C PRO A 405 -16.05 -17.04 56.33
N SER A 406 -16.20 -15.88 55.66
CA SER A 406 -15.52 -14.64 55.95
C SER A 406 -16.00 -14.06 57.28
N ASN A 407 -15.10 -13.75 58.17
CA ASN A 407 -15.27 -12.75 59.22
C ASN A 407 -14.20 -11.67 59.05
N CYS A 408 -14.69 -10.44 59.10
CA CYS A 408 -14.06 -9.11 59.14
C CYS A 408 -13.48 -8.61 57.84
#